data_4af9e8d81a2348042d4b77d1de5bceaa
#
_entry.id   4af9e8d81a2348042d4b77d1de5bceaa
#
_cell.length_a   1.000
_cell.length_b   1.000
_cell.length_c   1.000
_cell.angle_alpha   90.00
_cell.angle_beta   90.00
_cell.angle_gamma   90.00
#
_symmetry.space_group_name_H-M   'P 1'
#
loop_
_entity.id
_entity.type
_entity.pdbx_description
1 polymer ?
#
loop_
_entity_poly.entity_id
_entity_poly.type
_entity_poly.pdbx_seq_one_letter_code
_entity_poly.pdbx_strand_id
1 'polypeptide(L)'
;MKPLAILALALPLHGAELVVAADGSTPFKTVQSAVNAATPHTVIHIKPGTYREVVVVPPEKKHLTMRGDDAKTTIIAFDLHTGVPGADGKPINTFGSPTVFVQADDFTAEHITFANTAGRQGQAVALTIMGDRGVFRDCRFTGFQDTLLPQAGRQYFERCYIEGATDFIFGGSAAWFEECTIHVTANGYITAANTTKDQRYGYVFHKCKITGEPGMKTVLGRPWRPWAATVWLNTEIAPDVVRPEGWNNWNDPKREATVRYAEYGSGGPERVKWARKLSDTEAKEYTIANVLSGLDGWNPKTGTVRSSIKVTAGTVKPAQIAKGMVWSSGSMWSADGLTWHAVESSLPKEARIAMGPDGVRHAVWAAEKKLWHASGKEAKSFDVMTGQNALDLESANLFWDEPRKLWIVTWSCTLARNAIQAFQEDTEHNPRIWYATTRDFESFSEAQLLFDNNHATRDAQIIQVGGKYILLHNDNSRPMQNLRVAMSDSPTGPWGPSSDAFTPKFSEFPAAVKNGSAWWIYFKGKAPGLYVTRDFVDFVDASGQLKGAGAPASIAVTTHP
;
A
#
# COMPACT_ATOMS: atom_id res chain seq x y z
N MET A 1 41.15 -33.34 -22.75
CA MET A 1 40.97 -32.39 -21.65
C MET A 1 39.47 -32.08 -21.56
N LYS A 2 38.77 -32.55 -20.52
CA LYS A 2 37.34 -32.26 -20.30
C LYS A 2 37.23 -30.93 -19.55
N PRO A 3 36.30 -30.04 -19.91
CA PRO A 3 36.11 -28.82 -19.15
C PRO A 3 35.46 -29.13 -17.79
N LEU A 4 36.07 -28.62 -16.74
CA LEU A 4 35.55 -28.66 -15.38
C LEU A 4 34.36 -27.69 -15.31
N ALA A 5 33.15 -28.21 -15.09
CA ALA A 5 31.97 -27.38 -14.79
C ALA A 5 32.12 -26.87 -13.36
N ILE A 6 32.31 -25.56 -13.20
CA ILE A 6 32.23 -24.88 -11.91
C ILE A 6 30.76 -24.74 -11.58
N LEU A 7 30.29 -25.59 -10.68
CA LEU A 7 28.98 -25.46 -10.05
C LEU A 7 29.03 -24.26 -9.10
N ALA A 8 28.53 -23.09 -9.52
CA ALA A 8 28.34 -21.97 -8.65
C ALA A 8 27.19 -22.32 -7.68
N LEU A 9 27.52 -22.71 -6.45
CA LEU A 9 26.56 -22.74 -5.35
C LEU A 9 26.11 -21.29 -5.13
N ALA A 10 24.86 -20.99 -5.44
CA ALA A 10 24.21 -19.79 -4.97
C ALA A 10 24.07 -19.91 -3.44
N LEU A 11 24.97 -19.30 -2.69
CA LEU A 11 24.81 -19.09 -1.26
C LEU A 11 23.56 -18.21 -1.07
N PRO A 12 22.63 -18.57 -0.16
CA PRO A 12 21.54 -17.66 0.17
C PRO A 12 22.17 -16.35 0.66
N LEU A 13 21.73 -15.21 0.12
CA LEU A 13 22.06 -13.88 0.66
C LEU A 13 21.52 -13.82 2.09
N HIS A 14 22.34 -14.20 3.07
CA HIS A 14 22.07 -13.87 4.45
C HIS A 14 22.39 -12.38 4.60
N GLY A 15 21.36 -11.58 4.87
CA GLY A 15 21.54 -10.18 5.24
C GLY A 15 22.44 -10.06 6.49
N ALA A 16 23.04 -8.89 6.68
CA ALA A 16 23.84 -8.63 7.86
C ALA A 16 22.99 -8.85 9.12
N GLU A 17 23.57 -9.43 10.15
CA GLU A 17 22.97 -9.49 11.49
C GLU A 17 23.50 -8.33 12.34
N LEU A 18 22.58 -7.53 12.89
CA LEU A 18 22.88 -6.46 13.84
C LEU A 18 22.35 -6.86 15.22
N VAL A 19 23.18 -6.77 16.25
CA VAL A 19 22.79 -7.16 17.60
C VAL A 19 22.59 -5.91 18.46
N VAL A 20 21.41 -5.82 19.11
CA VAL A 20 21.04 -4.73 20.02
C VAL A 20 21.04 -5.24 21.44
N ALA A 21 21.70 -4.54 22.36
CA ALA A 21 21.69 -4.82 23.78
C ALA A 21 21.66 -3.52 24.60
N ALA A 22 20.67 -3.39 25.48
CA ALA A 22 20.45 -2.18 26.29
C ALA A 22 21.61 -1.86 27.23
N ASP A 23 22.34 -2.89 27.69
CA ASP A 23 23.50 -2.77 28.58
C ASP A 23 24.76 -2.22 27.88
N GLY A 24 24.74 -2.10 26.56
CA GLY A 24 25.86 -1.61 25.76
C GLY A 24 26.95 -2.65 25.50
N SER A 25 26.67 -3.93 25.71
CA SER A 25 27.57 -5.04 25.35
C SER A 25 27.76 -5.23 23.85
N THR A 26 26.94 -4.53 23.02
CA THR A 26 26.98 -4.55 21.57
C THR A 26 27.08 -3.12 21.00
N PRO A 27 27.44 -2.94 19.70
CA PRO A 27 27.52 -1.62 19.09
C PRO A 27 26.21 -0.82 19.14
N PHE A 28 25.04 -1.50 19.16
CA PHE A 28 23.74 -0.87 19.17
C PHE A 28 23.09 -1.00 20.55
N LYS A 29 22.82 0.14 21.19
CA LYS A 29 22.13 0.20 22.49
C LYS A 29 20.62 0.42 22.35
N THR A 30 20.18 0.93 21.20
CA THR A 30 18.78 1.20 20.88
C THR A 30 18.37 0.47 19.61
N VAL A 31 17.11 0.08 19.54
CA VAL A 31 16.55 -0.59 18.36
C VAL A 31 16.56 0.37 17.16
N GLN A 32 16.23 1.66 17.39
CA GLN A 32 16.26 2.66 16.31
C GLN A 32 17.65 2.83 15.70
N SER A 33 18.70 2.78 16.48
CA SER A 33 20.07 2.89 15.94
C SER A 33 20.43 1.72 15.02
N ALA A 34 19.98 0.51 15.35
CA ALA A 34 20.15 -0.65 14.48
C ALA A 34 19.29 -0.56 13.22
N VAL A 35 18.04 -0.08 13.33
CA VAL A 35 17.17 0.19 12.15
C VAL A 35 17.83 1.18 11.21
N ASN A 36 18.39 2.27 11.72
CA ASN A 36 19.07 3.28 10.91
C ASN A 36 20.26 2.69 10.14
N ALA A 37 21.04 1.81 10.79
CA ALA A 37 22.20 1.13 10.19
C ALA A 37 21.81 -0.03 9.24
N ALA A 38 20.61 -0.59 9.37
CA ALA A 38 20.16 -1.74 8.59
C ALA A 38 20.07 -1.44 7.09
N THR A 39 20.41 -2.44 6.29
CA THR A 39 20.15 -2.52 4.84
C THR A 39 19.02 -3.50 4.58
N PRO A 40 18.42 -3.55 3.37
CA PRO A 40 17.44 -4.60 3.04
C PRO A 40 17.96 -6.00 3.39
N HIS A 41 17.07 -6.88 3.88
CA HIS A 41 17.35 -8.24 4.34
C HIS A 41 18.21 -8.34 5.63
N THR A 42 18.42 -7.24 6.35
CA THR A 42 19.09 -7.29 7.67
C THR A 42 18.20 -7.99 8.70
N VAL A 43 18.82 -8.80 9.55
CA VAL A 43 18.24 -9.32 10.79
C VAL A 43 18.73 -8.46 11.96
N ILE A 44 17.82 -7.84 12.69
CA ILE A 44 18.14 -7.15 13.96
C ILE A 44 17.79 -8.10 15.10
N HIS A 45 18.81 -8.64 15.76
CA HIS A 45 18.66 -9.48 16.94
C HIS A 45 18.65 -8.60 18.19
N ILE A 46 17.53 -8.59 18.90
CA ILE A 46 17.30 -7.74 20.05
C ILE A 46 17.41 -8.60 21.33
N LYS A 47 18.45 -8.37 22.12
CA LYS A 47 18.69 -9.08 23.37
C LYS A 47 17.60 -8.76 24.40
N PRO A 48 17.37 -9.64 25.40
CA PRO A 48 16.43 -9.37 26.48
C PRO A 48 16.70 -8.01 27.14
N GLY A 49 15.64 -7.25 27.36
CA GLY A 49 15.67 -5.91 27.94
C GLY A 49 14.40 -5.13 27.60
N THR A 50 14.23 -4.01 28.30
CA THR A 50 13.17 -3.04 27.97
C THR A 50 13.80 -1.84 27.28
N TYR A 51 13.47 -1.67 26.01
CA TYR A 51 13.92 -0.58 25.15
C TYR A 51 12.85 0.51 25.13
N ARG A 52 13.09 1.57 25.94
CA ARG A 52 12.15 2.68 26.03
C ARG A 52 12.45 3.71 24.95
N GLU A 53 11.86 3.52 23.80
CA GLU A 53 12.07 4.35 22.62
C GLU A 53 10.90 4.27 21.65
N VAL A 54 10.74 5.28 20.78
CA VAL A 54 9.91 5.22 19.58
C VAL A 54 10.76 4.69 18.45
N VAL A 55 10.26 3.67 17.74
CA VAL A 55 10.98 3.05 16.61
C VAL A 55 10.21 3.26 15.32
N VAL A 56 10.89 3.81 14.31
CA VAL A 56 10.34 3.98 12.96
C VAL A 56 11.15 3.12 11.99
N VAL A 57 10.45 2.22 11.28
CA VAL A 57 11.01 1.42 10.19
C VAL A 57 10.52 2.01 8.88
N PRO A 58 11.33 2.85 8.21
CA PRO A 58 10.90 3.57 7.02
C PRO A 58 10.83 2.67 5.78
N PRO A 59 10.17 3.11 4.69
CA PRO A 59 9.85 2.26 3.52
C PRO A 59 11.06 1.62 2.83
N GLU A 60 12.22 2.25 2.88
CA GLU A 60 13.44 1.73 2.27
C GLU A 60 14.06 0.54 3.02
N LYS A 61 13.64 0.26 4.25
CA LYS A 61 14.12 -0.87 5.06
C LYS A 61 13.34 -2.17 4.78
N LYS A 62 13.11 -2.48 3.50
CA LYS A 62 12.38 -3.69 3.07
C LYS A 62 13.08 -4.97 3.52
N HIS A 63 12.28 -6.02 3.70
CA HIS A 63 12.74 -7.35 4.15
C HIS A 63 13.53 -7.30 5.47
N LEU A 64 13.24 -6.32 6.33
CA LEU A 64 13.86 -6.23 7.65
C LEU A 64 13.22 -7.26 8.59
N THR A 65 14.03 -8.01 9.30
CA THR A 65 13.58 -8.90 10.37
C THR A 65 14.04 -8.37 11.73
N MET A 66 13.12 -8.20 12.67
CA MET A 66 13.41 -7.98 14.08
C MET A 66 13.14 -9.27 14.85
N ARG A 67 14.10 -9.75 15.61
CA ARG A 67 13.99 -10.98 16.40
C ARG A 67 14.45 -10.77 17.82
N GLY A 68 13.57 -11.07 18.77
CA GLY A 68 13.91 -11.18 20.19
C GLY A 68 14.29 -12.61 20.57
N ASP A 69 14.86 -12.78 21.74
CA ASP A 69 15.11 -14.12 22.32
C ASP A 69 13.81 -14.72 22.90
N ASP A 70 12.99 -13.89 23.56
CA ASP A 70 11.69 -14.25 24.11
C ASP A 70 10.81 -13.00 24.22
N ALA A 71 9.57 -13.09 23.79
CA ALA A 71 8.64 -11.97 23.79
C ALA A 71 8.35 -11.38 25.19
N LYS A 72 8.46 -12.17 26.25
CA LYS A 72 8.23 -11.67 27.60
C LYS A 72 9.41 -10.86 28.16
N THR A 73 10.58 -11.04 27.60
CA THR A 73 11.82 -10.41 28.08
C THR A 73 12.42 -9.41 27.08
N THR A 74 12.01 -9.45 25.80
CA THR A 74 12.43 -8.49 24.77
C THR A 74 11.28 -7.52 24.49
N ILE A 75 11.36 -6.31 25.07
CA ILE A 75 10.24 -5.38 25.12
C ILE A 75 10.65 -4.04 24.52
N ILE A 76 9.93 -3.59 23.49
CA ILE A 76 10.01 -2.22 22.96
C ILE A 76 8.78 -1.47 23.50
N ALA A 77 8.99 -0.43 24.28
CA ALA A 77 7.92 0.25 25.01
C ALA A 77 8.05 1.77 24.94
N PHE A 78 6.92 2.45 24.81
CA PHE A 78 6.83 3.90 25.01
C PHE A 78 5.43 4.26 25.54
N ASP A 79 5.17 5.56 25.77
CA ASP A 79 3.93 6.01 26.41
C ASP A 79 3.28 7.22 25.70
N LEU A 80 3.53 7.39 24.41
CA LEU A 80 2.83 8.41 23.61
C LEU A 80 1.33 8.09 23.54
N HIS A 81 0.51 9.11 23.71
CA HIS A 81 -0.94 9.01 23.61
C HIS A 81 -1.55 10.28 23.01
N THR A 82 -2.79 10.20 22.56
CA THR A 82 -3.54 11.35 22.03
C THR A 82 -3.56 12.50 23.04
N GLY A 83 -3.22 13.70 22.58
CA GLY A 83 -3.23 14.92 23.37
C GLY A 83 -1.88 15.37 23.91
N VAL A 84 -0.86 14.52 23.96
CA VAL A 84 0.49 14.98 24.34
C VAL A 84 1.07 15.89 23.25
N PRO A 85 1.90 16.89 23.61
CA PRO A 85 2.57 17.73 22.62
C PRO A 85 3.49 16.94 21.69
N GLY A 86 3.33 17.12 20.39
CA GLY A 86 4.28 16.64 19.40
C GLY A 86 5.52 17.53 19.28
N ALA A 87 6.45 17.18 18.40
CA ALA A 87 7.67 17.95 18.16
C ALA A 87 7.39 19.41 17.70
N ASP A 88 6.24 19.66 17.08
CA ASP A 88 5.77 20.99 16.67
C ASP A 88 4.98 21.72 17.76
N GLY A 89 4.91 21.18 18.98
CA GLY A 89 4.15 21.71 20.11
C GLY A 89 2.64 21.52 20.03
N LYS A 90 2.10 20.89 18.97
CA LYS A 90 0.67 20.63 18.84
C LYS A 90 0.33 19.26 19.42
N PRO A 91 -0.90 19.06 19.91
CA PRO A 91 -1.35 17.77 20.38
C PRO A 91 -1.26 16.71 19.26
N ILE A 92 -0.62 15.58 19.54
CA ILE A 92 -0.63 14.44 18.64
C ILE A 92 -2.02 13.76 18.66
N ASN A 93 -2.37 13.15 17.54
CA ASN A 93 -3.55 12.29 17.45
C ASN A 93 -3.14 10.80 17.55
N THR A 94 -4.09 9.89 17.38
CA THR A 94 -3.87 8.44 17.44
C THR A 94 -2.71 7.98 16.55
N PHE A 95 -2.62 8.51 15.32
CA PHE A 95 -1.59 8.13 14.35
C PHE A 95 -0.20 8.66 14.71
N GLY A 96 -0.09 9.62 15.61
CA GLY A 96 1.16 10.14 16.15
C GLY A 96 1.64 9.43 17.42
N SER A 97 0.87 8.46 17.93
CA SER A 97 1.14 7.82 19.21
C SER A 97 1.88 6.46 19.15
N PRO A 98 2.21 5.85 17.98
CA PRO A 98 2.77 4.51 17.99
C PRO A 98 4.14 4.45 18.66
N THR A 99 4.32 3.40 19.47
CA THR A 99 5.63 3.02 19.98
C THR A 99 6.53 2.54 18.86
N VAL A 100 5.98 1.70 17.96
CA VAL A 100 6.69 1.25 16.77
C VAL A 100 5.84 1.53 15.53
N PHE A 101 6.47 2.11 14.53
CA PHE A 101 5.84 2.45 13.26
C PHE A 101 6.56 1.77 12.09
N VAL A 102 5.90 0.81 11.42
CA VAL A 102 6.46 0.03 10.32
C VAL A 102 5.83 0.50 9.00
N GLN A 103 6.66 1.08 8.13
CA GLN A 103 6.27 1.50 6.78
C GLN A 103 6.86 0.58 5.70
N ALA A 104 7.85 -0.22 6.06
CA ALA A 104 8.55 -1.10 5.13
C ALA A 104 7.72 -2.33 4.75
N ASP A 105 7.76 -2.70 3.46
CA ASP A 105 7.25 -3.98 2.98
C ASP A 105 8.12 -5.15 3.45
N ASP A 106 7.52 -6.36 3.49
CA ASP A 106 8.21 -7.61 3.82
C ASP A 106 8.86 -7.59 5.22
N PHE A 107 8.27 -6.84 6.15
CA PHE A 107 8.74 -6.76 7.52
C PHE A 107 8.38 -8.03 8.30
N THR A 108 9.32 -8.55 9.07
CA THR A 108 9.09 -9.69 9.97
C THR A 108 9.47 -9.32 11.40
N ALA A 109 8.63 -9.69 12.37
CA ALA A 109 8.96 -9.63 13.78
C ALA A 109 8.69 -10.98 14.46
N GLU A 110 9.61 -11.39 15.31
CA GLU A 110 9.54 -12.67 16.04
C GLU A 110 9.96 -12.47 17.50
N HIS A 111 9.19 -13.04 18.45
CA HIS A 111 9.53 -13.07 19.88
C HIS A 111 9.77 -11.70 20.52
N ILE A 112 8.97 -10.68 20.18
CA ILE A 112 9.08 -9.32 20.71
C ILE A 112 7.75 -8.88 21.31
N THR A 113 7.81 -8.16 22.43
CA THR A 113 6.68 -7.36 22.91
C THR A 113 6.78 -5.94 22.38
N PHE A 114 5.73 -5.49 21.72
CA PHE A 114 5.45 -4.11 21.38
C PHE A 114 4.45 -3.57 22.40
N ALA A 115 4.83 -2.56 23.16
CA ALA A 115 4.02 -2.06 24.27
C ALA A 115 3.78 -0.55 24.16
N ASN A 116 2.54 -0.12 24.38
CA ASN A 116 2.29 1.27 24.72
C ASN A 116 1.81 1.33 26.18
N THR A 117 2.58 2.02 27.01
CA THR A 117 2.41 2.06 28.46
C THR A 117 1.62 3.25 28.97
N ALA A 118 0.99 4.05 28.09
CA ALA A 118 0.15 5.19 28.48
C ALA A 118 -1.10 4.78 29.30
N GLY A 119 -1.54 3.54 29.20
CA GLY A 119 -2.69 3.02 29.93
C GLY A 119 -3.98 3.73 29.54
N ARG A 120 -4.69 4.33 30.51
CA ARG A 120 -6.02 4.97 30.32
C ARG A 120 -5.95 6.45 29.95
N GLN A 121 -4.78 6.99 29.61
CA GLN A 121 -4.60 8.43 29.38
C GLN A 121 -5.17 8.90 28.04
N GLY A 122 -5.38 7.97 27.09
CA GLY A 122 -5.92 8.28 25.76
C GLY A 122 -5.74 7.13 24.79
N GLN A 123 -5.98 7.39 23.52
CA GLN A 123 -5.65 6.47 22.43
C GLN A 123 -4.13 6.37 22.30
N ALA A 124 -3.60 5.14 22.30
CA ALA A 124 -2.18 4.90 22.49
C ALA A 124 -1.73 3.62 21.78
N VAL A 125 -1.07 3.76 20.65
CA VAL A 125 -0.76 2.64 19.76
C VAL A 125 0.57 2.00 20.13
N ALA A 126 0.59 0.69 20.30
CA ALA A 126 1.84 -0.07 20.50
C ALA A 126 2.56 -0.31 19.15
N LEU A 127 1.81 -0.70 18.12
CA LEU A 127 2.35 -0.94 16.79
C LEU A 127 1.41 -0.44 15.69
N THR A 128 1.93 0.38 14.78
CA THR A 128 1.29 0.71 13.51
C THR A 128 2.02 0.05 12.35
N ILE A 129 1.27 -0.57 11.42
CA ILE A 129 1.82 -1.22 10.23
C ILE A 129 1.15 -0.61 8.99
N MET A 130 1.98 -0.07 8.10
CA MET A 130 1.58 0.55 6.84
C MET A 130 2.15 -0.20 5.63
N GLY A 131 3.27 -0.92 5.80
CA GLY A 131 3.88 -1.73 4.75
C GLY A 131 3.04 -2.95 4.38
N ASP A 132 3.29 -3.52 3.22
CA ASP A 132 2.66 -4.75 2.76
C ASP A 132 3.47 -6.00 3.15
N ARG A 133 2.80 -7.15 3.29
CA ARG A 133 3.39 -8.46 3.60
C ARG A 133 4.13 -8.50 4.94
N GLY A 134 3.55 -7.86 5.97
CA GLY A 134 4.07 -7.95 7.34
C GLY A 134 3.78 -9.31 7.98
N VAL A 135 4.78 -9.87 8.68
CA VAL A 135 4.69 -11.16 9.36
C VAL A 135 5.10 -11.01 10.83
N PHE A 136 4.22 -11.45 11.72
CA PHE A 136 4.44 -11.37 13.17
C PHE A 136 4.23 -12.75 13.78
N ARG A 137 5.26 -13.33 14.40
CA ARG A 137 5.21 -14.65 15.02
C ARG A 137 5.60 -14.59 16.49
N ASP A 138 4.81 -15.24 17.32
CA ASP A 138 5.09 -15.37 18.75
C ASP A 138 5.38 -14.01 19.44
N CYS A 139 4.77 -12.93 18.91
CA CYS A 139 4.90 -11.56 19.41
C CYS A 139 3.79 -11.24 20.42
N ARG A 140 4.02 -10.17 21.19
CA ARG A 140 3.02 -9.62 22.10
C ARG A 140 2.76 -8.16 21.75
N PHE A 141 1.48 -7.77 21.77
CA PHE A 141 1.04 -6.38 21.57
C PHE A 141 0.25 -5.98 22.81
N THR A 142 0.79 -5.05 23.59
CA THR A 142 0.21 -4.68 24.88
C THR A 142 -0.10 -3.20 24.95
N GLY A 143 -1.31 -2.88 25.42
CA GLY A 143 -1.82 -1.52 25.51
C GLY A 143 -3.18 -1.49 26.16
N PHE A 144 -3.92 -0.38 25.99
CA PHE A 144 -5.27 -0.24 26.55
C PHE A 144 -6.30 0.12 25.48
N GLN A 145 -6.26 1.33 24.95
CA GLN A 145 -7.11 1.76 23.82
C GLN A 145 -6.25 1.91 22.57
N ASP A 146 -6.71 1.34 21.44
CA ASP A 146 -6.04 1.46 20.14
C ASP A 146 -4.65 0.77 20.10
N THR A 147 -4.49 -0.42 20.67
CA THR A 147 -3.18 -1.09 20.84
C THR A 147 -2.48 -1.44 19.52
N LEU A 148 -3.18 -2.10 18.58
CA LEU A 148 -2.60 -2.63 17.34
C LEU A 148 -3.32 -2.06 16.13
N LEU A 149 -2.57 -1.34 15.27
CA LEU A 149 -3.05 -0.68 14.06
C LEU A 149 -2.44 -1.29 12.79
N PRO A 150 -2.93 -2.44 12.29
CA PRO A 150 -2.65 -2.90 10.93
C PRO A 150 -3.48 -2.06 9.95
N GLN A 151 -2.93 -0.90 9.53
CA GLN A 151 -3.68 0.12 8.80
C GLN A 151 -3.79 -0.20 7.31
N ALA A 152 -2.75 -0.77 6.71
CA ALA A 152 -2.71 -1.00 5.27
C ALA A 152 -1.98 -2.30 4.90
N GLY A 153 -2.02 -2.66 3.61
CA GLY A 153 -1.35 -3.85 3.08
C GLY A 153 -1.95 -5.16 3.58
N ARG A 154 -1.16 -6.22 3.51
CA ARG A 154 -1.51 -7.58 3.95
C ARG A 154 -0.65 -7.96 5.14
N GLN A 155 -1.30 -8.46 6.21
CA GLN A 155 -0.62 -8.73 7.48
C GLN A 155 -0.93 -10.14 7.96
N TYR A 156 0.06 -10.82 8.49
CA TYR A 156 -0.06 -12.16 9.04
C TYR A 156 0.46 -12.21 10.48
N PHE A 157 -0.42 -12.59 11.40
CA PHE A 157 -0.11 -12.76 12.82
C PHE A 157 -0.28 -14.22 13.20
N GLU A 158 0.75 -14.85 13.77
CA GLU A 158 0.72 -16.26 14.14
C GLU A 158 1.15 -16.42 15.59
N ARG A 159 0.31 -17.08 16.40
CA ARG A 159 0.53 -17.34 17.84
C ARG A 159 0.87 -16.09 18.65
N CYS A 160 0.32 -14.95 18.25
CA CYS A 160 0.55 -13.69 18.95
C CYS A 160 -0.41 -13.55 20.15
N TYR A 161 0.05 -12.80 21.16
CA TYR A 161 -0.77 -12.33 22.26
C TYR A 161 -1.09 -10.85 22.06
N ILE A 162 -2.37 -10.51 22.04
CA ILE A 162 -2.84 -9.14 21.80
C ILE A 162 -3.80 -8.76 22.92
N GLU A 163 -3.48 -7.69 23.67
CA GLU A 163 -4.33 -7.23 24.76
C GLU A 163 -4.74 -5.78 24.65
N GLY A 164 -5.89 -5.49 25.22
CA GLY A 164 -6.43 -4.14 25.32
C GLY A 164 -7.87 -4.11 25.83
N ALA A 165 -8.49 -2.93 25.78
CA ALA A 165 -9.86 -2.73 26.19
C ALA A 165 -10.75 -2.23 25.05
N THR A 166 -10.44 -1.06 24.47
CA THR A 166 -11.28 -0.41 23.48
C THR A 166 -10.59 -0.32 22.13
N ASP A 167 -11.24 -0.88 21.09
CA ASP A 167 -10.76 -0.81 19.70
C ASP A 167 -9.30 -1.26 19.55
N PHE A 168 -8.89 -2.22 20.35
CA PHE A 168 -7.47 -2.52 20.50
C PHE A 168 -6.87 -3.29 19.32
N ILE A 169 -7.68 -3.65 18.31
CA ILE A 169 -7.24 -4.08 16.99
C ILE A 169 -8.04 -3.27 15.96
N PHE A 170 -7.45 -2.28 15.32
CA PHE A 170 -8.18 -1.36 14.46
C PHE A 170 -7.39 -1.02 13.20
N GLY A 171 -8.04 -0.56 12.13
CA GLY A 171 -7.41 -0.23 10.85
C GLY A 171 -8.02 -0.93 9.64
N GLY A 172 -7.37 -0.80 8.47
CA GLY A 172 -7.93 -1.16 7.17
C GLY A 172 -7.25 -2.30 6.41
N SER A 173 -6.19 -2.90 6.94
CA SER A 173 -5.47 -3.96 6.24
C SER A 173 -6.31 -5.22 5.99
N ALA A 174 -5.92 -6.03 5.01
CA ALA A 174 -6.29 -7.44 4.97
C ALA A 174 -5.37 -8.20 5.93
N ALA A 175 -5.89 -8.66 7.07
CA ALA A 175 -5.08 -9.31 8.09
C ALA A 175 -5.61 -10.67 8.47
N TRP A 176 -4.69 -11.63 8.59
CA TRP A 176 -4.98 -12.98 9.07
C TRP A 176 -4.31 -13.20 10.43
N PHE A 177 -5.13 -13.53 11.43
CA PHE A 177 -4.69 -13.86 12.78
C PHE A 177 -4.87 -15.38 12.97
N GLU A 178 -3.75 -16.10 13.05
CA GLU A 178 -3.71 -17.55 13.21
C GLU A 178 -3.33 -17.91 14.64
N GLU A 179 -4.20 -18.65 15.33
CA GLU A 179 -3.93 -19.19 16.67
C GLU A 179 -3.50 -18.13 17.71
N CYS A 180 -3.98 -16.89 17.56
CA CYS A 180 -3.63 -15.79 18.46
C CYS A 180 -4.50 -15.82 19.72
N THR A 181 -3.93 -15.35 20.85
CA THR A 181 -4.67 -15.06 22.08
C THR A 181 -5.05 -13.59 22.12
N ILE A 182 -6.35 -13.30 22.17
CA ILE A 182 -6.93 -11.97 22.26
C ILE A 182 -7.43 -11.76 23.68
N HIS A 183 -6.80 -10.88 24.45
CA HIS A 183 -7.06 -10.72 25.87
C HIS A 183 -7.71 -9.38 26.20
N VAL A 184 -8.85 -9.42 26.85
CA VAL A 184 -9.66 -8.25 27.23
C VAL A 184 -9.29 -7.78 28.62
N THR A 185 -8.71 -6.60 28.76
CA THR A 185 -8.24 -6.04 30.04
C THR A 185 -9.29 -5.17 30.74
N ALA A 186 -10.29 -4.69 30.01
CA ALA A 186 -11.43 -3.94 30.56
C ALA A 186 -12.64 -4.01 29.60
N ASN A 187 -13.80 -3.50 30.05
CA ASN A 187 -14.99 -3.41 29.21
C ASN A 187 -14.73 -2.57 27.97
N GLY A 188 -15.12 -3.06 26.77
CA GLY A 188 -14.88 -2.33 25.53
C GLY A 188 -15.24 -3.07 24.26
N TYR A 189 -14.37 -2.99 23.28
CA TYR A 189 -14.55 -3.51 21.92
C TYR A 189 -13.23 -4.11 21.43
N ILE A 190 -13.25 -5.32 20.85
CA ILE A 190 -12.01 -5.94 20.34
C ILE A 190 -11.57 -5.24 19.06
N THR A 191 -12.40 -5.27 18.01
CA THR A 191 -12.01 -4.73 16.72
C THR A 191 -12.76 -3.44 16.34
N ALA A 192 -12.05 -2.54 15.64
CA ALA A 192 -12.60 -1.37 14.98
C ALA A 192 -12.07 -1.28 13.55
N ALA A 193 -12.59 -2.12 12.65
CA ALA A 193 -12.13 -2.16 11.27
C ALA A 193 -12.59 -0.93 10.47
N ASN A 194 -11.74 -0.48 9.53
CA ASN A 194 -12.08 0.56 8.56
C ASN A 194 -11.92 0.09 7.10
N THR A 195 -12.11 -1.18 6.86
CA THR A 195 -12.06 -1.81 5.54
C THR A 195 -12.89 -1.01 4.53
N THR A 196 -12.38 -0.77 3.34
CA THR A 196 -13.09 -0.03 2.29
C THR A 196 -14.16 -0.89 1.59
N LYS A 197 -15.07 -0.26 0.86
CA LYS A 197 -16.15 -0.92 0.11
C LYS A 197 -15.61 -1.99 -0.83
N ASP A 198 -14.54 -1.66 -1.54
CA ASP A 198 -14.02 -2.45 -2.66
C ASP A 198 -12.97 -3.49 -2.21
N GLN A 199 -12.48 -3.40 -0.97
CA GLN A 199 -11.58 -4.39 -0.39
C GLN A 199 -12.39 -5.61 0.07
N ARG A 200 -12.18 -6.77 -0.55
CA ARG A 200 -12.96 -8.00 -0.28
C ARG A 200 -12.79 -8.50 1.15
N TYR A 201 -11.58 -8.54 1.68
CA TYR A 201 -11.25 -9.07 2.99
C TYR A 201 -10.71 -7.99 3.92
N GLY A 202 -11.15 -8.01 5.19
CA GLY A 202 -10.58 -7.24 6.29
C GLY A 202 -9.84 -8.15 7.27
N TYR A 203 -10.25 -8.12 8.52
CA TYR A 203 -9.65 -8.95 9.57
C TYR A 203 -10.28 -10.35 9.60
N VAL A 204 -9.44 -11.38 9.59
CA VAL A 204 -9.84 -12.78 9.72
C VAL A 204 -9.10 -13.41 10.90
N PHE A 205 -9.83 -13.79 11.93
CA PHE A 205 -9.32 -14.50 13.10
C PHE A 205 -9.63 -15.99 12.94
N HIS A 206 -8.60 -16.83 12.90
CA HIS A 206 -8.73 -18.26 12.69
C HIS A 206 -8.12 -19.03 13.85
N LYS A 207 -8.91 -19.90 14.49
CA LYS A 207 -8.50 -20.70 15.66
C LYS A 207 -7.92 -19.85 16.79
N CYS A 208 -8.36 -18.62 16.90
CA CYS A 208 -7.93 -17.74 17.99
C CYS A 208 -8.62 -18.10 19.30
N LYS A 209 -8.10 -17.55 20.40
CA LYS A 209 -8.69 -17.66 21.72
C LYS A 209 -8.96 -16.29 22.29
N ILE A 210 -10.22 -16.02 22.67
CA ILE A 210 -10.62 -14.81 23.37
C ILE A 210 -10.68 -15.10 24.87
N THR A 211 -9.89 -14.34 25.64
CA THR A 211 -9.84 -14.39 27.11
C THR A 211 -10.06 -12.99 27.67
N GLY A 212 -10.26 -12.86 28.97
CA GLY A 212 -10.40 -11.54 29.61
C GLY A 212 -10.15 -11.59 31.10
N GLU A 213 -9.88 -10.42 31.68
CA GLU A 213 -9.83 -10.24 33.11
C GLU A 213 -11.19 -10.59 33.75
N PRO A 214 -11.21 -11.09 34.98
CA PRO A 214 -12.44 -11.50 35.64
C PRO A 214 -13.50 -10.41 35.64
N GLY A 215 -14.72 -10.73 35.15
CA GLY A 215 -15.86 -9.83 35.12
C GLY A 215 -15.86 -8.81 33.97
N MET A 216 -14.82 -8.76 33.14
CA MET A 216 -14.77 -7.84 32.00
C MET A 216 -15.62 -8.36 30.83
N LYS A 217 -16.28 -7.42 30.14
CA LYS A 217 -17.20 -7.69 29.02
C LYS A 217 -16.79 -6.90 27.78
N THR A 218 -16.84 -7.55 26.65
CA THR A 218 -16.51 -6.92 25.34
C THR A 218 -17.54 -7.29 24.28
N VAL A 219 -17.37 -6.75 23.07
CA VAL A 219 -17.96 -7.27 21.84
C VAL A 219 -16.84 -7.54 20.83
N LEU A 220 -17.10 -8.41 19.88
CA LEU A 220 -16.15 -8.85 18.84
C LEU A 220 -15.65 -7.71 17.96
N GLY A 221 -16.51 -6.69 17.77
CA GLY A 221 -16.11 -5.50 17.04
C GLY A 221 -17.23 -4.49 16.84
N ARG A 222 -16.78 -3.30 16.40
CA ARG A 222 -17.64 -2.21 15.93
C ARG A 222 -17.04 -1.55 14.68
N PRO A 223 -17.85 -1.01 13.74
CA PRO A 223 -17.34 -0.51 12.47
C PRO A 223 -16.82 0.91 12.59
N TRP A 224 -15.52 1.11 12.49
CA TRP A 224 -14.96 2.46 12.40
C TRP A 224 -15.38 3.18 11.11
N ARG A 225 -15.58 2.40 10.00
CA ARG A 225 -16.11 2.91 8.72
C ARG A 225 -17.24 2.00 8.22
N PRO A 226 -18.12 2.51 7.32
CA PRO A 226 -19.33 1.79 6.90
C PRO A 226 -19.13 0.39 6.34
N TRP A 227 -18.01 0.10 5.70
CA TRP A 227 -17.73 -1.18 5.04
C TRP A 227 -16.82 -2.11 5.84
N ALA A 228 -16.66 -1.83 7.12
CA ALA A 228 -15.83 -2.63 8.02
C ALA A 228 -16.08 -4.14 7.86
N ALA A 229 -15.00 -4.92 7.78
CA ALA A 229 -15.04 -6.36 7.61
C ALA A 229 -14.21 -7.06 8.69
N THR A 230 -14.84 -7.92 9.47
CA THR A 230 -14.19 -8.75 10.50
C THR A 230 -14.87 -10.10 10.56
N VAL A 231 -14.09 -11.17 10.52
CA VAL A 231 -14.61 -12.55 10.55
C VAL A 231 -13.86 -13.36 11.61
N TRP A 232 -14.61 -14.06 12.43
CA TRP A 232 -14.10 -14.98 13.44
C TRP A 232 -14.41 -16.44 13.04
N LEU A 233 -13.36 -17.25 12.87
CA LEU A 233 -13.46 -18.64 12.41
C LEU A 233 -12.90 -19.58 13.47
N ASN A 234 -13.73 -20.52 13.95
CA ASN A 234 -13.32 -21.54 14.89
C ASN A 234 -12.60 -20.98 16.13
N THR A 235 -13.05 -19.83 16.63
CA THR A 235 -12.46 -19.13 17.76
C THR A 235 -13.03 -19.64 19.07
N GLU A 236 -12.14 -19.99 20.01
CA GLU A 236 -12.52 -20.34 21.38
C GLU A 236 -12.80 -19.04 22.17
N ILE A 237 -14.00 -18.91 22.72
CA ILE A 237 -14.40 -17.73 23.51
C ILE A 237 -14.57 -18.18 24.96
N ALA A 238 -13.77 -17.58 25.87
CA ALA A 238 -13.91 -17.85 27.30
C ALA A 238 -15.32 -17.47 27.78
N PRO A 239 -15.89 -18.22 28.72
CA PRO A 239 -17.23 -17.94 29.22
C PRO A 239 -17.39 -16.50 29.67
N ASP A 240 -18.54 -15.92 29.34
CA ASP A 240 -18.96 -14.58 29.79
C ASP A 240 -18.10 -13.38 29.37
N VAL A 241 -17.06 -13.52 28.58
CA VAL A 241 -16.21 -12.43 28.11
C VAL A 241 -16.88 -11.62 26.98
N VAL A 242 -17.49 -12.30 26.01
CA VAL A 242 -18.20 -11.64 24.91
C VAL A 242 -19.69 -11.51 25.24
N ARG A 243 -20.20 -10.27 25.15
CA ARG A 243 -21.62 -9.99 25.37
C ARG A 243 -22.51 -10.76 24.39
N PRO A 244 -23.75 -11.11 24.75
CA PRO A 244 -24.66 -11.87 23.87
C PRO A 244 -24.83 -11.25 22.49
N GLU A 245 -25.01 -9.92 22.41
CA GLU A 245 -25.15 -9.22 21.13
C GLU A 245 -23.97 -9.40 20.18
N GLY A 246 -22.78 -9.68 20.71
CA GLY A 246 -21.54 -9.98 19.98
C GLY A 246 -20.92 -8.82 19.23
N TRP A 247 -21.71 -7.92 18.67
CA TRP A 247 -21.26 -6.83 17.81
C TRP A 247 -21.97 -5.51 18.16
N ASN A 248 -21.36 -4.36 17.79
CA ASN A 248 -21.91 -3.05 17.97
C ASN A 248 -21.90 -2.29 16.64
N ASN A 249 -22.89 -1.43 16.38
CA ASN A 249 -23.04 -0.68 15.13
C ASN A 249 -22.44 0.75 15.19
N TRP A 250 -21.64 1.06 16.21
CA TRP A 250 -21.08 2.41 16.46
C TRP A 250 -22.14 3.49 16.69
N ASN A 251 -23.30 3.10 17.24
CA ASN A 251 -24.49 3.97 17.41
C ASN A 251 -25.00 4.58 16.09
N ASP A 252 -24.74 3.91 14.95
CA ASP A 252 -25.20 4.30 13.63
C ASP A 252 -25.85 3.10 12.92
N PRO A 253 -27.19 2.97 12.99
CA PRO A 253 -27.91 1.85 12.35
C PRO A 253 -27.72 1.75 10.83
N LYS A 254 -27.33 2.83 10.15
CA LYS A 254 -27.07 2.80 8.70
C LYS A 254 -25.88 1.88 8.35
N ARG A 255 -24.96 1.69 9.27
CA ARG A 255 -23.79 0.81 9.09
C ARG A 255 -24.17 -0.65 9.03
N GLU A 256 -25.27 -1.05 9.66
CA GLU A 256 -25.75 -2.44 9.68
C GLU A 256 -25.99 -3.00 8.27
N ALA A 257 -26.37 -2.14 7.31
CA ALA A 257 -26.58 -2.53 5.91
C ALA A 257 -25.29 -2.74 5.11
N THR A 258 -24.15 -2.28 5.61
CA THR A 258 -22.89 -2.27 4.85
C THR A 258 -21.75 -3.04 5.50
N VAL A 259 -21.79 -3.24 6.80
CA VAL A 259 -20.76 -4.02 7.52
C VAL A 259 -20.73 -5.48 7.07
N ARG A 260 -19.53 -6.06 7.10
CA ARG A 260 -19.28 -7.46 6.71
C ARG A 260 -18.72 -8.22 7.89
N TYR A 261 -19.56 -8.30 8.94
CA TYR A 261 -19.22 -9.01 10.18
C TYR A 261 -19.80 -10.41 10.17
N ALA A 262 -18.95 -11.40 10.48
CA ALA A 262 -19.38 -12.79 10.44
C ALA A 262 -18.64 -13.68 11.45
N GLU A 263 -19.28 -14.80 11.79
CA GLU A 263 -18.74 -15.85 12.65
C GLU A 263 -18.98 -17.22 12.02
N TYR A 264 -18.05 -18.17 12.28
CA TYR A 264 -18.20 -19.58 11.94
C TYR A 264 -17.50 -20.45 12.98
N GLY A 265 -18.19 -21.44 13.54
CA GLY A 265 -17.60 -22.41 14.46
C GLY A 265 -17.12 -21.86 15.81
N SER A 266 -17.44 -20.61 16.14
CA SER A 266 -16.94 -19.96 17.37
C SER A 266 -17.84 -20.18 18.60
N GLY A 267 -19.01 -20.78 18.42
CA GLY A 267 -19.98 -21.03 19.52
C GLY A 267 -20.58 -19.73 20.08
N GLY A 268 -21.40 -19.88 21.14
CA GLY A 268 -22.00 -18.75 21.85
C GLY A 268 -23.48 -18.50 21.52
N PRO A 269 -24.12 -17.51 22.17
CA PRO A 269 -25.52 -17.20 21.96
C PRO A 269 -25.76 -16.60 20.57
N GLU A 270 -27.02 -16.47 20.19
CA GLU A 270 -27.41 -15.78 18.97
C GLU A 270 -27.01 -14.31 19.04
N ARG A 271 -26.37 -13.83 17.98
CA ARG A 271 -25.85 -12.46 17.84
C ARG A 271 -26.93 -11.50 17.32
N VAL A 272 -26.56 -10.23 17.17
CA VAL A 272 -27.40 -9.26 16.45
C VAL A 272 -27.75 -9.73 15.04
N LYS A 273 -28.97 -9.48 14.57
CA LYS A 273 -29.49 -10.00 13.30
C LYS A 273 -28.73 -9.57 12.06
N TRP A 274 -28.04 -8.43 12.11
CA TRP A 274 -27.25 -7.90 11.00
C TRP A 274 -25.82 -8.48 10.90
N ALA A 275 -25.36 -9.20 11.91
CA ALA A 275 -24.13 -9.99 11.80
C ALA A 275 -24.44 -11.37 11.20
N ARG A 276 -23.52 -11.90 10.41
CA ARG A 276 -23.74 -13.13 9.65
C ARG A 276 -23.17 -14.34 10.40
N LYS A 277 -23.89 -15.42 10.34
CA LYS A 277 -23.34 -16.76 10.60
C LYS A 277 -23.04 -17.38 9.25
N LEU A 278 -21.76 -17.72 9.00
CA LEU A 278 -21.35 -18.31 7.72
C LEU A 278 -21.79 -19.77 7.64
N SER A 279 -22.19 -20.20 6.44
CA SER A 279 -22.32 -21.61 6.08
C SER A 279 -20.94 -22.26 5.89
N ASP A 280 -20.90 -23.59 5.85
CA ASP A 280 -19.68 -24.37 5.59
C ASP A 280 -19.05 -24.00 4.25
N THR A 281 -19.85 -23.70 3.24
CA THR A 281 -19.37 -23.28 1.92
C THR A 281 -18.72 -21.89 1.97
N GLU A 282 -19.36 -20.93 2.64
CA GLU A 282 -18.83 -19.58 2.79
C GLU A 282 -17.55 -19.57 3.64
N ALA A 283 -17.50 -20.37 4.71
CA ALA A 283 -16.31 -20.45 5.57
C ALA A 283 -15.08 -21.00 4.82
N LYS A 284 -15.26 -21.90 3.86
CA LYS A 284 -14.18 -22.44 3.01
C LYS A 284 -13.53 -21.39 2.10
N GLU A 285 -14.22 -20.27 1.82
CA GLU A 285 -13.64 -19.15 1.07
C GLU A 285 -12.59 -18.38 1.87
N TYR A 286 -12.60 -18.48 3.21
CA TYR A 286 -11.63 -17.83 4.06
C TYR A 286 -10.42 -18.74 4.26
N THR A 287 -9.43 -18.60 3.38
CA THR A 287 -8.13 -19.25 3.47
C THR A 287 -7.03 -18.20 3.46
N ILE A 288 -5.86 -18.53 4.00
CA ILE A 288 -4.68 -17.63 3.92
C ILE A 288 -4.42 -17.22 2.46
N ALA A 289 -4.53 -18.17 1.52
CA ALA A 289 -4.35 -17.90 0.11
C ALA A 289 -5.38 -16.91 -0.44
N ASN A 290 -6.67 -17.09 -0.16
CA ASN A 290 -7.71 -16.18 -0.66
C ASN A 290 -7.61 -14.78 -0.04
N VAL A 291 -7.22 -14.68 1.23
CA VAL A 291 -7.16 -13.41 1.97
C VAL A 291 -5.86 -12.66 1.70
N LEU A 292 -4.71 -13.37 1.64
CA LEU A 292 -3.40 -12.73 1.65
C LEU A 292 -2.58 -12.90 0.38
N SER A 293 -2.90 -13.86 -0.52
CA SER A 293 -2.02 -14.10 -1.67
C SER A 293 -1.95 -12.91 -2.63
N GLY A 294 -2.99 -12.08 -2.70
CA GLY A 294 -3.02 -10.97 -3.64
C GLY A 294 -2.78 -11.42 -5.09
N LEU A 295 -2.17 -10.56 -5.89
CA LEU A 295 -1.80 -10.87 -7.27
C LEU A 295 -0.40 -11.48 -7.38
N ASP A 296 0.45 -11.21 -6.40
CA ASP A 296 1.82 -11.73 -6.30
C ASP A 296 1.90 -13.15 -5.67
N GLY A 297 0.78 -13.70 -5.26
CA GLY A 297 0.69 -15.05 -4.69
C GLY A 297 1.44 -15.21 -3.37
N TRP A 298 1.56 -14.13 -2.59
CA TRP A 298 2.27 -14.15 -1.33
C TRP A 298 1.74 -15.22 -0.36
N ASN A 299 2.67 -15.99 0.18
CA ASN A 299 2.40 -16.97 1.22
C ASN A 299 3.22 -16.63 2.48
N PRO A 300 2.58 -16.12 3.54
CA PRO A 300 3.29 -15.71 4.76
C PRO A 300 3.98 -16.86 5.50
N LYS A 301 3.55 -18.11 5.30
CA LYS A 301 4.16 -19.29 5.94
C LYS A 301 5.50 -19.66 5.36
N THR A 302 5.71 -19.39 4.08
CA THR A 302 6.96 -19.71 3.36
C THR A 302 7.75 -18.46 2.97
N GLY A 303 7.18 -17.26 3.12
CA GLY A 303 7.77 -16.02 2.65
C GLY A 303 7.85 -15.92 1.12
N THR A 304 7.22 -16.86 0.39
CA THR A 304 7.30 -16.88 -1.07
C THR A 304 6.32 -15.90 -1.70
N VAL A 305 6.80 -15.13 -2.66
CA VAL A 305 6.03 -14.41 -3.67
C VAL A 305 6.21 -15.11 -5.01
N ARG A 306 5.15 -15.22 -5.81
CA ARG A 306 5.20 -15.93 -7.11
C ARG A 306 6.01 -15.22 -8.18
N SER A 307 6.15 -13.90 -8.07
CA SER A 307 6.86 -13.13 -9.09
C SER A 307 7.81 -12.13 -8.45
N SER A 308 9.10 -12.35 -8.63
CA SER A 308 10.04 -11.25 -8.59
C SER A 308 10.11 -10.63 -9.99
N ILE A 309 10.00 -9.32 -10.09
CA ILE A 309 10.24 -8.61 -11.35
C ILE A 309 11.64 -8.94 -11.85
N LYS A 310 11.73 -9.33 -13.12
CA LYS A 310 12.99 -9.61 -13.79
C LYS A 310 13.21 -8.60 -14.90
N VAL A 311 14.36 -7.98 -14.90
CA VAL A 311 14.78 -7.07 -15.98
C VAL A 311 16.04 -7.62 -16.62
N THR A 312 15.99 -7.85 -17.93
CA THR A 312 17.12 -8.32 -18.73
C THR A 312 17.45 -7.31 -19.82
N ALA A 313 18.71 -6.96 -19.97
CA ALA A 313 19.14 -6.15 -21.10
C ALA A 313 18.88 -6.91 -22.41
N GLY A 314 18.36 -6.21 -23.41
CA GLY A 314 18.01 -6.83 -24.69
C GLY A 314 17.71 -5.84 -25.79
N THR A 315 17.26 -6.38 -26.91
CA THR A 315 16.84 -5.59 -28.07
C THR A 315 15.42 -5.98 -28.50
N VAL A 316 14.71 -5.01 -29.05
CA VAL A 316 13.36 -5.20 -29.60
C VAL A 316 13.36 -4.83 -31.09
N LYS A 317 12.45 -5.42 -31.85
CA LYS A 317 12.18 -4.99 -33.22
C LYS A 317 11.42 -3.68 -33.20
N PRO A 318 11.55 -2.82 -34.24
CA PRO A 318 10.73 -1.63 -34.38
C PRO A 318 9.25 -1.92 -34.18
N ALA A 319 8.52 -0.97 -33.63
CA ALA A 319 7.10 -1.10 -33.39
C ALA A 319 6.34 -1.29 -34.72
N GLN A 320 5.34 -2.17 -34.70
CA GLN A 320 4.45 -2.39 -35.84
C GLN A 320 3.32 -1.36 -35.81
N ILE A 321 3.60 -0.13 -36.24
CA ILE A 321 2.62 0.94 -36.33
C ILE A 321 1.89 0.83 -37.68
N ALA A 322 0.58 0.95 -37.69
CA ALA A 322 -0.22 0.85 -38.93
C ALA A 322 0.24 1.89 -39.95
N LYS A 323 0.20 1.53 -41.25
CA LYS A 323 0.59 2.43 -42.35
C LYS A 323 -0.18 3.73 -42.29
N GLY A 324 0.52 4.85 -42.32
CA GLY A 324 -0.08 6.18 -42.22
C GLY A 324 -0.39 6.65 -40.79
N MET A 325 0.00 5.85 -39.77
CA MET A 325 -0.11 6.21 -38.38
C MET A 325 1.27 6.46 -37.77
N VAL A 326 1.32 7.24 -36.70
CA VAL A 326 2.51 7.47 -35.88
C VAL A 326 2.16 7.41 -34.40
N TRP A 327 3.13 7.14 -33.58
CA TRP A 327 3.02 7.39 -32.14
C TRP A 327 3.35 8.86 -31.87
N SER A 328 2.47 9.57 -31.20
CA SER A 328 2.62 10.99 -30.87
C SER A 328 2.51 11.21 -29.37
N SER A 329 3.29 12.14 -28.85
CA SER A 329 3.26 12.58 -27.44
C SER A 329 2.99 14.08 -27.30
N GLY A 330 2.36 14.71 -28.27
CA GLY A 330 2.11 16.14 -28.27
C GLY A 330 3.32 17.00 -28.68
N SER A 331 4.52 16.69 -28.18
CA SER A 331 5.78 17.40 -28.53
C SER A 331 6.80 16.54 -29.30
N MET A 332 6.47 15.30 -29.56
CA MET A 332 7.33 14.33 -30.26
C MET A 332 6.47 13.33 -31.04
N TRP A 333 7.06 12.69 -32.05
CA TRP A 333 6.45 11.58 -32.76
C TRP A 333 7.47 10.51 -33.15
N SER A 334 6.99 9.30 -33.39
CA SER A 334 7.81 8.18 -33.86
C SER A 334 7.01 7.30 -34.82
N ALA A 335 7.66 6.84 -35.88
CA ALA A 335 7.10 5.87 -36.82
C ALA A 335 7.50 4.42 -36.48
N ASP A 336 8.45 4.21 -35.57
CA ASP A 336 9.05 2.92 -35.24
C ASP A 336 9.13 2.64 -33.72
N GLY A 337 8.73 3.61 -32.90
CA GLY A 337 8.83 3.52 -31.45
C GLY A 337 10.25 3.66 -30.88
N LEU A 338 11.27 3.61 -31.72
CA LEU A 338 12.68 3.67 -31.30
C LEU A 338 13.32 5.04 -31.59
N THR A 339 12.94 5.69 -32.68
CA THR A 339 13.42 6.99 -33.09
C THR A 339 12.35 8.05 -32.87
N TRP A 340 12.60 9.00 -31.97
CA TRP A 340 11.66 10.06 -31.63
C TRP A 340 12.11 11.40 -32.20
N HIS A 341 11.20 12.07 -32.90
CA HIS A 341 11.40 13.36 -33.54
C HIS A 341 10.64 14.44 -32.77
N ALA A 342 11.29 15.55 -32.45
CA ALA A 342 10.62 16.69 -31.85
C ALA A 342 9.69 17.37 -32.87
N VAL A 343 8.59 17.94 -32.37
CA VAL A 343 7.64 18.75 -33.15
C VAL A 343 7.24 19.97 -32.33
N GLU A 344 7.02 21.09 -32.99
CA GLU A 344 6.42 22.26 -32.34
C GLU A 344 5.02 21.94 -31.83
N SER A 345 4.76 22.30 -30.59
CA SER A 345 3.48 22.05 -29.92
C SER A 345 3.07 23.26 -29.11
N SER A 346 1.79 23.61 -29.18
CA SER A 346 1.18 24.60 -28.30
C SER A 346 0.89 24.04 -26.90
N LEU A 347 1.02 22.70 -26.71
CA LEU A 347 0.82 22.06 -25.42
C LEU A 347 2.09 22.14 -24.58
N PRO A 348 1.97 22.28 -23.25
CA PRO A 348 3.09 22.14 -22.35
C PRO A 348 3.80 20.78 -22.48
N LYS A 349 5.10 20.72 -22.17
CA LYS A 349 5.88 19.46 -22.24
C LYS A 349 5.37 18.38 -21.31
N GLU A 350 4.72 18.78 -20.22
CA GLU A 350 4.14 17.92 -19.19
C GLU A 350 2.76 17.40 -19.58
N ALA A 351 2.13 17.96 -20.64
CA ALA A 351 0.81 17.53 -21.07
C ALA A 351 0.80 16.04 -21.44
N ARG A 352 -0.22 15.34 -20.95
CA ARG A 352 -0.50 13.96 -21.28
C ARG A 352 -1.63 13.92 -22.29
N ILE A 353 -1.48 13.13 -23.32
CA ILE A 353 -2.48 13.01 -24.38
C ILE A 353 -3.09 11.61 -24.41
N ALA A 354 -4.37 11.56 -24.77
CA ALA A 354 -5.10 10.34 -25.09
C ALA A 354 -6.05 10.59 -26.25
N MET A 355 -6.35 9.53 -27.01
CA MET A 355 -7.40 9.56 -28.03
C MET A 355 -8.74 9.18 -27.42
N GLY A 356 -9.76 9.98 -27.66
CA GLY A 356 -11.14 9.66 -27.31
C GLY A 356 -11.75 8.61 -28.23
N PRO A 357 -12.87 8.01 -27.84
CA PRO A 357 -13.60 7.04 -28.67
C PRO A 357 -14.16 7.67 -29.96
N ASP A 358 -14.32 8.98 -30.00
CA ASP A 358 -14.72 9.81 -31.12
C ASP A 358 -13.56 10.17 -32.06
N GLY A 359 -12.36 9.71 -31.78
CA GLY A 359 -11.15 10.06 -32.53
C GLY A 359 -10.59 11.45 -32.21
N VAL A 360 -11.12 12.15 -31.21
CA VAL A 360 -10.61 13.44 -30.75
C VAL A 360 -9.42 13.24 -29.84
N ARG A 361 -8.38 14.07 -30.03
CA ARG A 361 -7.22 14.10 -29.16
C ARG A 361 -7.49 15.00 -27.96
N HIS A 362 -7.45 14.41 -26.77
CA HIS A 362 -7.53 15.11 -25.49
C HIS A 362 -6.14 15.25 -24.87
N ALA A 363 -5.89 16.38 -24.25
CA ALA A 363 -4.66 16.64 -23.48
C ALA A 363 -5.03 17.17 -22.10
N VAL A 364 -4.30 16.72 -21.06
CA VAL A 364 -4.41 17.27 -19.70
C VAL A 364 -3.03 17.57 -19.13
N TRP A 365 -2.97 18.57 -18.29
CA TRP A 365 -1.78 18.91 -17.52
C TRP A 365 -2.16 19.64 -16.23
N ALA A 366 -1.24 19.69 -15.30
CA ALA A 366 -1.36 20.48 -14.08
C ALA A 366 -0.49 21.74 -14.19
N ALA A 367 -1.07 22.88 -13.94
CA ALA A 367 -0.37 24.17 -13.88
C ALA A 367 -1.17 25.14 -13.00
N GLU A 368 -0.48 26.08 -12.31
CA GLU A 368 -1.12 27.13 -11.51
C GLU A 368 -2.11 26.60 -10.48
N LYS A 369 -1.81 25.43 -9.87
CA LYS A 369 -2.67 24.71 -8.91
C LYS A 369 -4.03 24.30 -9.47
N LYS A 370 -4.15 24.17 -10.79
CA LYS A 370 -5.34 23.72 -11.52
C LYS A 370 -5.02 22.60 -12.46
N LEU A 371 -6.01 21.82 -12.80
CA LEU A 371 -5.94 20.95 -13.96
C LEU A 371 -6.42 21.70 -15.20
N TRP A 372 -5.75 21.43 -16.30
CA TRP A 372 -6.06 21.98 -17.60
C TRP A 372 -6.39 20.86 -18.56
N HIS A 373 -7.34 21.12 -19.45
CA HIS A 373 -7.73 20.22 -20.53
C HIS A 373 -7.80 20.98 -21.85
N ALA A 374 -7.38 20.34 -22.92
CA ALA A 374 -7.55 20.82 -24.30
C ALA A 374 -8.00 19.68 -25.23
N SER A 375 -8.99 19.97 -26.06
CA SER A 375 -9.41 19.13 -27.18
C SER A 375 -9.51 20.01 -28.44
N GLY A 376 -8.37 20.41 -28.99
CA GLY A 376 -8.27 21.38 -30.09
C GLY A 376 -7.36 22.56 -29.74
N LYS A 377 -7.74 23.80 -30.15
CA LYS A 377 -6.92 24.99 -29.96
C LYS A 377 -7.12 25.69 -28.62
N GLU A 378 -8.25 25.50 -27.98
CA GLU A 378 -8.58 26.16 -26.71
C GLU A 378 -8.32 25.23 -25.53
N ALA A 379 -7.74 25.78 -24.47
CA ALA A 379 -7.54 25.11 -23.23
C ALA A 379 -8.45 25.69 -22.14
N LYS A 380 -9.06 24.83 -21.33
CA LYS A 380 -9.86 25.21 -20.17
C LYS A 380 -9.22 24.66 -18.89
N SER A 381 -9.28 25.44 -17.82
CA SER A 381 -8.85 24.99 -16.50
C SER A 381 -10.05 24.67 -15.62
N PHE A 382 -9.85 23.75 -14.68
CA PHE A 382 -10.87 23.35 -13.73
C PHE A 382 -10.27 23.04 -12.35
N ASP A 383 -11.07 23.29 -11.32
CA ASP A 383 -10.72 22.98 -9.94
C ASP A 383 -11.29 21.62 -9.57
N VAL A 384 -10.43 20.67 -9.23
CA VAL A 384 -10.84 19.29 -8.88
C VAL A 384 -10.76 19.00 -7.38
N MET A 385 -10.15 19.89 -6.60
CA MET A 385 -10.00 19.74 -5.16
C MET A 385 -10.67 20.91 -4.45
N THR A 386 -11.76 20.65 -3.75
CA THR A 386 -12.41 21.61 -2.88
C THR A 386 -11.81 21.52 -1.47
N GLY A 387 -11.09 22.57 -1.06
CA GLY A 387 -10.89 22.91 0.35
C GLY A 387 -9.69 22.34 1.08
N GLN A 388 -8.96 21.34 0.59
CA GLN A 388 -7.76 20.85 1.25
C GLN A 388 -6.67 20.49 0.25
N ASN A 389 -5.53 21.19 0.34
CA ASN A 389 -4.23 20.72 -0.16
C ASN A 389 -3.96 20.70 -1.67
N ALA A 390 -4.50 21.63 -2.41
CA ALA A 390 -4.05 21.92 -3.77
C ALA A 390 -2.64 22.57 -3.80
N LEU A 391 -1.74 22.20 -2.85
CA LEU A 391 -0.44 22.83 -2.75
C LEU A 391 0.48 22.45 -3.92
N ASP A 392 0.38 21.19 -4.41
CA ASP A 392 1.33 20.63 -5.36
C ASP A 392 0.60 19.73 -6.38
N LEU A 393 -0.35 20.31 -7.13
CA LEU A 393 -1.02 19.61 -8.21
C LEU A 393 -0.01 19.36 -9.34
N GLU A 394 0.23 18.08 -9.65
CA GLU A 394 1.19 17.66 -10.67
C GLU A 394 0.76 16.37 -11.38
N SER A 395 1.44 16.03 -12.46
CA SER A 395 1.38 14.71 -13.10
C SER A 395 -0.03 14.27 -13.53
N ALA A 396 -0.80 15.17 -14.12
CA ALA A 396 -2.13 14.84 -14.65
C ALA A 396 -2.06 13.79 -15.75
N ASN A 397 -3.04 12.88 -15.83
CA ASN A 397 -3.16 11.86 -16.87
C ASN A 397 -4.64 11.54 -17.18
N LEU A 398 -4.88 10.83 -18.28
CA LEU A 398 -6.18 10.46 -18.79
C LEU A 398 -6.29 8.96 -19.03
N PHE A 399 -7.43 8.40 -18.66
CA PHE A 399 -7.83 7.06 -19.05
C PHE A 399 -9.31 7.05 -19.49
N TRP A 400 -9.60 6.50 -20.68
CA TRP A 400 -10.97 6.28 -21.12
C TRP A 400 -11.48 4.94 -20.61
N ASP A 401 -12.54 4.98 -19.81
CA ASP A 401 -13.22 3.79 -19.30
C ASP A 401 -14.36 3.41 -20.26
N GLU A 402 -14.06 2.51 -21.17
CA GLU A 402 -14.99 2.08 -22.21
C GLU A 402 -16.30 1.48 -21.67
N PRO A 403 -16.30 0.62 -20.62
CA PRO A 403 -17.55 0.11 -20.06
C PRO A 403 -18.47 1.18 -19.48
N ARG A 404 -17.92 2.20 -18.82
CA ARG A 404 -18.69 3.26 -18.15
C ARG A 404 -18.91 4.50 -19.03
N LYS A 405 -18.26 4.55 -20.21
CA LYS A 405 -18.32 5.67 -21.15
C LYS A 405 -17.98 7.01 -20.49
N LEU A 406 -16.86 7.05 -19.79
CA LEU A 406 -16.37 8.26 -19.13
C LEU A 406 -14.84 8.29 -19.07
N TRP A 407 -14.31 9.48 -18.90
CA TRP A 407 -12.90 9.69 -18.62
C TRP A 407 -12.61 9.58 -17.12
N ILE A 408 -11.52 8.95 -16.80
CA ILE A 408 -10.87 9.03 -15.49
C ILE A 408 -9.67 9.95 -15.66
N VAL A 409 -9.73 11.09 -15.01
CA VAL A 409 -8.64 12.06 -14.94
C VAL A 409 -7.91 11.83 -13.64
N THR A 410 -6.61 11.56 -13.70
CA THR A 410 -5.77 11.35 -12.52
C THR A 410 -4.77 12.47 -12.35
N TRP A 411 -4.36 12.74 -11.13
CA TRP A 411 -3.28 13.68 -10.81
C TRP A 411 -2.62 13.29 -9.49
N SER A 412 -1.48 13.90 -9.20
CA SER A 412 -0.81 13.76 -7.92
C SER A 412 -0.99 15.03 -7.10
N CYS A 413 -1.25 14.87 -5.82
CA CYS A 413 -1.40 15.97 -4.87
C CYS A 413 -1.03 15.51 -3.46
N THR A 414 -0.42 16.40 -2.68
CA THR A 414 -0.04 16.11 -1.30
C THR A 414 -1.27 15.94 -0.42
N LEU A 415 -1.31 14.86 0.38
CA LEU A 415 -2.29 14.70 1.45
C LEU A 415 -2.08 15.77 2.53
N ALA A 416 -3.19 16.21 3.17
CA ALA A 416 -3.11 17.01 4.38
C ALA A 416 -2.21 16.33 5.42
N ARG A 417 -1.42 17.14 6.12
CA ARG A 417 -0.62 16.67 7.25
C ARG A 417 -1.51 15.88 8.22
N ASN A 418 -1.27 14.60 8.31
CA ASN A 418 -1.75 13.77 9.41
C ASN A 418 -0.55 13.42 10.30
N ALA A 419 -0.80 12.82 11.45
CA ALA A 419 0.26 12.50 12.40
C ALA A 419 1.30 11.48 11.86
N ILE A 420 0.97 10.69 10.84
CA ILE A 420 1.91 9.79 10.17
C ILE A 420 3.06 10.60 9.55
N GLN A 421 2.76 11.77 9.02
CA GLN A 421 3.75 12.67 8.40
C GLN A 421 4.68 13.34 9.41
N ALA A 422 4.31 13.40 10.69
CA ALA A 422 5.16 13.99 11.73
C ALA A 422 6.47 13.22 11.95
N PHE A 423 6.54 11.96 11.52
CA PHE A 423 7.74 11.12 11.60
C PHE A 423 8.57 11.10 10.30
N GLN A 424 8.14 11.81 9.26
CA GLN A 424 8.88 11.91 8.00
C GLN A 424 9.65 13.23 7.97
N GLU A 425 10.95 13.18 7.72
CA GLU A 425 11.82 14.37 7.65
C GLU A 425 11.42 15.35 6.53
N ASP A 426 10.72 14.86 5.48
CA ASP A 426 10.25 15.66 4.34
C ASP A 426 8.72 15.65 4.30
N THR A 427 8.11 16.48 5.14
CA THR A 427 6.64 16.61 5.25
C THR A 427 6.04 17.54 4.20
N GLU A 428 6.84 18.23 3.42
CA GLU A 428 6.36 19.21 2.43
C GLU A 428 6.00 18.55 1.11
N HIS A 429 6.57 17.36 0.80
CA HIS A 429 6.38 16.67 -0.46
C HIS A 429 5.95 15.21 -0.23
N ASN A 430 4.66 14.99 -0.07
CA ASN A 430 4.10 13.64 0.14
C ASN A 430 2.86 13.41 -0.75
N PRO A 431 3.02 13.45 -2.08
CA PRO A 431 1.91 13.30 -3.01
C PRO A 431 1.31 11.89 -2.98
N ARG A 432 0.01 11.85 -3.25
CA ARG A 432 -0.77 10.64 -3.54
C ARG A 432 -1.47 10.81 -4.87
N ILE A 433 -1.93 9.70 -5.43
CA ILE A 433 -2.65 9.70 -6.70
C ILE A 433 -4.14 9.86 -6.42
N TRP A 434 -4.73 10.89 -7.01
CA TRP A 434 -6.14 11.22 -6.94
C TRP A 434 -6.79 11.06 -8.30
N TYR A 435 -8.11 11.00 -8.34
CA TYR A 435 -8.88 11.00 -9.58
C TYR A 435 -10.24 11.69 -9.43
N ALA A 436 -10.76 12.12 -10.56
CA ALA A 436 -12.15 12.46 -10.78
C ALA A 436 -12.61 11.88 -12.12
N THR A 437 -13.90 11.75 -12.30
CA THR A 437 -14.49 11.27 -13.54
C THR A 437 -15.26 12.36 -14.24
N THR A 438 -15.27 12.32 -15.58
CA THR A 438 -16.03 13.25 -16.42
C THR A 438 -16.45 12.58 -17.72
N ARG A 439 -17.53 13.09 -18.36
CA ARG A 439 -17.96 12.68 -19.71
C ARG A 439 -17.67 13.72 -20.77
N ASP A 440 -17.55 14.97 -20.36
CA ASP A 440 -17.58 16.15 -21.23
C ASP A 440 -16.46 17.16 -20.94
N PHE A 441 -15.67 16.97 -19.90
CA PHE A 441 -14.69 17.94 -19.35
C PHE A 441 -15.30 19.30 -18.95
N GLU A 442 -16.62 19.35 -18.77
CA GLU A 442 -17.34 20.50 -18.21
C GLU A 442 -17.79 20.23 -16.78
N SER A 443 -18.17 18.99 -16.49
CA SER A 443 -18.59 18.53 -15.18
C SER A 443 -17.72 17.37 -14.70
N PHE A 444 -17.34 17.40 -13.42
CA PHE A 444 -16.49 16.39 -12.78
C PHE A 444 -17.16 15.82 -11.54
N SER A 445 -16.90 14.55 -11.27
CA SER A 445 -17.21 13.97 -9.96
C SER A 445 -16.37 14.62 -8.86
N GLU A 446 -16.76 14.43 -7.61
CA GLU A 446 -15.91 14.74 -6.46
C GLU A 446 -14.57 13.99 -6.58
N ALA A 447 -13.49 14.67 -6.21
CA ALA A 447 -12.15 14.09 -6.20
C ALA A 447 -12.04 12.98 -5.15
N GLN A 448 -11.48 11.85 -5.53
CA GLN A 448 -11.27 10.69 -4.69
C GLN A 448 -9.81 10.22 -4.74
N LEU A 449 -9.37 9.62 -3.64
CA LEU A 449 -8.04 8.99 -3.59
C LEU A 449 -8.04 7.73 -4.45
N LEU A 450 -7.22 7.71 -5.50
CA LEU A 450 -7.10 6.56 -6.39
C LEU A 450 -6.19 5.48 -5.80
N PHE A 451 -5.04 5.92 -5.28
CA PHE A 451 -4.01 5.01 -4.82
C PHE A 451 -3.18 5.64 -3.70
N ASP A 452 -3.05 4.91 -2.62
CA ASP A 452 -2.20 5.24 -1.49
C ASP A 452 -1.33 4.02 -1.15
N ASN A 453 -0.05 4.13 -1.38
CA ASN A 453 0.95 3.13 -1.04
C ASN A 453 1.77 3.53 0.20
N ASN A 454 1.19 4.38 1.05
CA ASN A 454 1.74 4.87 2.32
C ASN A 454 3.02 5.69 2.20
N HIS A 455 3.47 6.01 1.01
CA HIS A 455 4.60 6.89 0.74
C HIS A 455 4.30 7.76 -0.48
N ALA A 456 5.17 8.76 -0.72
CA ALA A 456 5.03 9.68 -1.85
C ALA A 456 4.95 8.91 -3.18
N THR A 457 3.86 9.10 -3.92
CA THR A 457 3.56 8.39 -5.17
C THR A 457 2.98 9.35 -6.18
N ARG A 458 3.49 9.35 -7.41
CA ARG A 458 3.06 10.24 -8.50
C ARG A 458 3.13 9.59 -9.88
N ASP A 459 2.89 10.37 -10.93
CA ASP A 459 3.03 9.98 -12.35
C ASP A 459 2.18 8.76 -12.74
N ALA A 460 0.93 8.74 -12.32
CA ALA A 460 0.03 7.61 -12.60
C ALA A 460 -0.33 7.47 -14.07
N GLN A 461 -0.27 6.26 -14.60
CA GLN A 461 -0.92 5.89 -15.85
C GLN A 461 -1.70 4.59 -15.66
N ILE A 462 -3.00 4.64 -15.94
CA ILE A 462 -3.86 3.44 -15.97
C ILE A 462 -3.81 2.85 -17.38
N ILE A 463 -3.64 1.53 -17.47
CA ILE A 463 -3.77 0.78 -18.71
C ILE A 463 -4.60 -0.48 -18.49
N GLN A 464 -5.29 -0.96 -19.53
CA GLN A 464 -6.08 -2.19 -19.46
C GLN A 464 -5.33 -3.35 -20.11
N VAL A 465 -5.18 -4.45 -19.39
CA VAL A 465 -4.47 -5.63 -19.82
C VAL A 465 -5.34 -6.87 -19.59
N GLY A 466 -5.89 -7.43 -20.67
CA GLY A 466 -6.87 -8.50 -20.54
C GLY A 466 -8.11 -8.03 -19.77
N GLY A 467 -8.52 -8.77 -18.77
CA GLY A 467 -9.63 -8.40 -17.88
C GLY A 467 -9.21 -7.58 -16.65
N LYS A 468 -7.95 -7.13 -16.57
CA LYS A 468 -7.37 -6.42 -15.42
C LYS A 468 -6.92 -5.02 -15.80
N TYR A 469 -6.67 -4.19 -14.80
CA TYR A 469 -6.08 -2.86 -14.94
C TYR A 469 -4.73 -2.84 -14.27
N ILE A 470 -3.77 -2.15 -14.89
CA ILE A 470 -2.44 -1.89 -14.37
C ILE A 470 -2.32 -0.41 -14.11
N LEU A 471 -1.91 -0.04 -12.93
CA LEU A 471 -1.48 1.31 -12.56
C LEU A 471 0.05 1.35 -12.59
N LEU A 472 0.60 2.00 -13.61
CA LEU A 472 2.00 2.40 -13.63
C LEU A 472 2.14 3.64 -12.77
N HIS A 473 3.09 3.68 -11.86
CA HIS A 473 3.30 4.84 -11.00
C HIS A 473 4.76 5.00 -10.60
N ASN A 474 5.13 6.21 -10.23
CA ASN A 474 6.42 6.52 -9.64
C ASN A 474 6.34 6.38 -8.11
N ASP A 475 7.23 5.56 -7.53
CA ASP A 475 7.54 5.58 -6.12
C ASP A 475 8.47 6.78 -5.87
N ASN A 476 7.92 7.88 -5.39
CA ASN A 476 8.66 9.12 -5.18
C ASN A 476 9.25 9.23 -3.77
N SER A 477 9.22 8.16 -2.98
CA SER A 477 9.93 8.12 -1.70
C SER A 477 11.44 8.21 -1.93
N ARG A 478 12.13 9.00 -1.11
CA ARG A 478 13.60 9.08 -1.19
C ARG A 478 14.25 7.92 -0.42
N PRO A 479 15.29 7.28 -0.96
CA PRO A 479 16.01 7.59 -2.20
C PRO A 479 15.52 6.81 -3.44
N MET A 480 14.29 6.34 -3.45
CA MET A 480 13.80 5.36 -4.44
C MET A 480 13.57 5.99 -5.82
N GLN A 481 12.58 6.84 -5.97
CA GLN A 481 12.24 7.49 -7.24
C GLN A 481 12.34 6.56 -8.45
N ASN A 482 11.53 5.50 -8.46
CA ASN A 482 11.54 4.47 -9.49
C ASN A 482 10.11 4.08 -9.89
N LEU A 483 9.96 3.37 -10.99
CA LEU A 483 8.66 2.94 -11.47
C LEU A 483 8.27 1.57 -10.92
N ARG A 484 6.99 1.44 -10.61
CA ARG A 484 6.33 0.25 -10.11
C ARG A 484 4.99 0.06 -10.78
N VAL A 485 4.39 -1.09 -10.59
CA VAL A 485 3.02 -1.40 -11.02
C VAL A 485 2.17 -1.84 -9.83
N ALA A 486 0.89 -1.48 -9.87
CA ALA A 486 -0.15 -2.10 -9.06
C ALA A 486 -1.24 -2.64 -9.98
N MET A 487 -2.01 -3.62 -9.53
CA MET A 487 -3.05 -4.27 -10.33
C MET A 487 -4.40 -4.17 -9.66
N SER A 488 -5.46 -4.11 -10.48
CA SER A 488 -6.85 -4.06 -10.01
C SER A 488 -7.80 -4.73 -10.99
N ASP A 489 -8.99 -5.11 -10.50
CA ASP A 489 -10.14 -5.53 -11.31
C ASP A 489 -10.98 -4.34 -11.82
N SER A 490 -10.69 -3.12 -11.34
CA SER A 490 -11.38 -1.89 -11.71
C SER A 490 -10.37 -0.75 -11.96
N PRO A 491 -10.61 0.16 -12.92
CA PRO A 491 -9.70 1.28 -13.19
C PRO A 491 -9.68 2.32 -12.07
N THR A 492 -10.61 2.26 -11.13
CA THR A 492 -10.67 3.11 -9.94
C THR A 492 -10.31 2.37 -8.65
N GLY A 493 -9.72 1.17 -8.77
CA GLY A 493 -9.36 0.34 -7.64
C GLY A 493 -10.51 -0.55 -7.09
N PRO A 494 -10.30 -1.19 -5.95
CA PRO A 494 -9.08 -1.10 -5.13
C PRO A 494 -7.87 -1.65 -5.85
N TRP A 495 -6.74 -1.00 -5.67
CA TRP A 495 -5.48 -1.44 -6.22
C TRP A 495 -4.79 -2.38 -5.24
N GLY A 496 -4.20 -3.43 -5.77
CA GLY A 496 -3.30 -4.29 -5.02
C GLY A 496 -2.01 -3.55 -4.64
N PRO A 497 -1.12 -4.20 -3.87
CA PRO A 497 0.15 -3.61 -3.48
C PRO A 497 1.02 -3.29 -4.70
N SER A 498 1.91 -2.32 -4.53
CA SER A 498 2.94 -2.05 -5.52
C SER A 498 3.88 -3.23 -5.69
N SER A 499 4.26 -3.49 -6.93
CA SER A 499 5.35 -4.40 -7.26
C SER A 499 6.70 -3.92 -6.72
N ASP A 500 7.72 -4.76 -6.81
CA ASP A 500 9.10 -4.28 -6.78
C ASP A 500 9.35 -3.29 -7.93
N ALA A 501 10.36 -2.43 -7.75
CA ALA A 501 10.76 -1.51 -8.79
C ALA A 501 11.29 -2.27 -10.01
N PHE A 502 10.84 -1.89 -11.20
CA PHE A 502 11.35 -2.46 -12.46
C PHE A 502 12.32 -1.52 -13.19
N THR A 503 12.46 -0.26 -12.76
CA THR A 503 13.40 0.70 -13.36
C THR A 503 14.50 1.11 -12.39
N PRO A 504 15.62 1.67 -12.89
CA PRO A 504 16.64 2.29 -12.04
C PRO A 504 16.07 3.44 -11.20
N LYS A 505 16.82 3.84 -10.16
CA LYS A 505 16.51 5.05 -9.39
C LYS A 505 16.49 6.30 -10.29
N PHE A 506 15.64 7.25 -9.94
CA PHE A 506 15.39 8.51 -10.67
C PHE A 506 14.70 8.30 -12.02
N SER A 507 13.86 7.28 -12.12
CA SER A 507 12.98 7.04 -13.27
C SER A 507 11.59 7.58 -12.98
N GLU A 508 11.07 8.42 -13.88
CA GLU A 508 9.82 9.16 -13.72
C GLU A 508 9.02 9.18 -15.02
N PHE A 509 7.78 9.63 -14.96
CA PHE A 509 6.91 9.87 -16.10
C PHE A 509 6.75 8.67 -17.03
N PRO A 510 6.14 7.57 -16.56
CA PRO A 510 5.88 6.42 -17.41
C PRO A 510 4.91 6.79 -18.54
N ALA A 511 5.21 6.28 -19.73
CA ALA A 511 4.34 6.35 -20.90
C ALA A 511 4.26 4.98 -21.56
N ALA A 512 3.16 4.27 -21.34
CA ALA A 512 2.96 2.93 -21.85
C ALA A 512 2.09 2.94 -23.09
N VAL A 513 2.46 2.14 -24.08
CA VAL A 513 1.69 1.91 -25.31
C VAL A 513 1.74 0.43 -25.66
N LYS A 514 0.62 -0.09 -26.18
CA LYS A 514 0.54 -1.48 -26.65
C LYS A 514 1.10 -1.61 -28.07
N ASN A 515 2.00 -2.57 -28.26
CA ASN A 515 2.52 -2.97 -29.58
C ASN A 515 2.38 -4.48 -29.75
N GLY A 516 1.38 -4.92 -30.51
CA GLY A 516 1.03 -6.33 -30.64
C GLY A 516 0.62 -6.95 -29.31
N SER A 517 1.34 -7.99 -28.86
CA SER A 517 1.13 -8.65 -27.56
C SER A 517 1.96 -8.04 -26.42
N ALA A 518 2.81 -7.05 -26.70
CA ALA A 518 3.70 -6.45 -25.73
C ALA A 518 3.33 -5.02 -25.39
N TRP A 519 3.71 -4.59 -24.20
CA TRP A 519 3.64 -3.21 -23.74
C TRP A 519 5.01 -2.59 -23.78
N TRP A 520 5.14 -1.44 -24.38
CA TRP A 520 6.32 -0.60 -24.44
C TRP A 520 6.15 0.51 -23.42
N ILE A 521 7.07 0.60 -22.46
CA ILE A 521 7.02 1.55 -21.35
C ILE A 521 8.24 2.44 -21.44
N TYR A 522 7.99 3.68 -21.82
CA TYR A 522 9.00 4.74 -21.83
C TYR A 522 9.01 5.45 -20.49
N PHE A 523 10.16 5.99 -20.13
CA PHE A 523 10.30 6.80 -18.92
C PHE A 523 11.46 7.78 -19.05
N LYS A 524 11.38 8.87 -18.28
CA LYS A 524 12.48 9.80 -18.08
C LYS A 524 13.35 9.29 -16.93
N GLY A 525 14.66 9.51 -17.02
CA GLY A 525 15.64 9.14 -16.02
C GLY A 525 16.94 9.93 -16.23
N LYS A 526 18.06 9.44 -15.69
CA LYS A 526 19.40 9.99 -16.04
C LYS A 526 19.65 9.89 -17.55
N ALA A 527 19.07 8.89 -18.19
CA ALA A 527 18.93 8.75 -19.63
C ALA A 527 17.49 8.31 -19.93
N PRO A 528 16.96 8.59 -21.13
CA PRO A 528 15.67 8.08 -21.57
C PRO A 528 15.64 6.56 -21.51
N GLY A 529 14.55 5.99 -20.99
CA GLY A 529 14.38 4.54 -20.86
C GLY A 529 13.24 3.99 -21.71
N LEU A 530 13.42 2.74 -22.15
CA LEU A 530 12.40 1.92 -22.79
C LEU A 530 12.49 0.50 -22.25
N TYR A 531 11.41 0.08 -21.58
CA TYR A 531 11.27 -1.32 -21.16
C TYR A 531 10.07 -1.93 -21.86
N VAL A 532 10.21 -3.22 -22.22
CA VAL A 532 9.17 -3.95 -22.93
C VAL A 532 8.78 -5.18 -22.13
N THR A 533 7.48 -5.38 -21.93
CA THR A 533 6.92 -6.50 -21.17
C THR A 533 5.65 -7.04 -21.82
N ARG A 534 5.28 -8.31 -21.50
CA ARG A 534 3.99 -8.92 -21.88
C ARG A 534 3.11 -9.23 -20.68
N ASP A 535 3.69 -9.31 -19.49
CA ASP A 535 3.08 -9.82 -18.27
C ASP A 535 3.30 -8.92 -17.04
N PHE A 536 4.09 -7.84 -17.16
CA PHE A 536 4.49 -6.94 -16.08
C PHE A 536 5.31 -7.62 -14.96
N VAL A 537 5.95 -8.71 -15.30
CA VAL A 537 6.88 -9.48 -14.45
C VAL A 537 8.25 -9.55 -15.12
N ASP A 538 8.30 -10.01 -16.37
CA ASP A 538 9.51 -10.07 -17.18
C ASP A 538 9.60 -8.84 -18.09
N PHE A 539 10.66 -8.07 -17.92
CA PHE A 539 10.94 -6.86 -18.70
C PHE A 539 12.24 -7.01 -19.50
N VAL A 540 12.20 -6.53 -20.72
CA VAL A 540 13.40 -6.35 -21.57
C VAL A 540 13.79 -4.88 -21.54
N ASP A 541 14.97 -4.57 -21.02
CA ASP A 541 15.54 -3.21 -21.11
C ASP A 541 16.13 -3.00 -22.51
N ALA A 542 15.40 -2.23 -23.31
CA ALA A 542 15.75 -1.83 -24.67
C ALA A 542 16.19 -0.35 -24.76
N SER A 543 16.49 0.28 -23.64
CA SER A 543 16.82 1.71 -23.56
C SER A 543 17.98 2.12 -24.47
N GLY A 544 18.95 1.23 -24.65
CA GLY A 544 20.11 1.45 -25.56
C GLY A 544 19.73 1.60 -27.05
N GLN A 545 18.49 1.27 -27.44
CA GLN A 545 18.02 1.43 -28.82
C GLN A 545 17.32 2.77 -29.09
N LEU A 546 17.00 3.54 -28.03
CA LEU A 546 16.32 4.84 -28.18
C LEU A 546 17.23 5.86 -28.87
N LYS A 547 16.64 6.62 -29.80
CA LYS A 547 17.32 7.67 -30.57
C LYS A 547 16.44 8.94 -30.64
N GLY A 548 17.09 10.09 -30.89
CA GLY A 548 16.42 11.35 -31.15
C GLY A 548 16.05 12.13 -29.89
N ALA A 549 14.82 12.64 -29.81
CA ALA A 549 14.39 13.63 -28.83
C ALA A 549 14.18 13.11 -27.39
N GLY A 550 14.41 11.82 -27.12
CA GLY A 550 14.31 11.24 -25.79
C GLY A 550 13.06 10.37 -25.58
N ALA A 551 12.59 10.24 -24.33
CA ALA A 551 11.41 9.46 -23.97
C ALA A 551 10.14 10.35 -23.98
N PRO A 552 9.03 9.89 -24.59
CA PRO A 552 7.76 10.61 -24.58
C PRO A 552 7.14 10.63 -23.19
N ALA A 553 6.35 11.66 -22.90
CA ALA A 553 5.62 11.78 -21.64
C ALA A 553 4.28 11.03 -21.64
N SER A 554 3.69 10.85 -22.82
CA SER A 554 2.48 10.05 -23.07
C SER A 554 2.50 9.63 -24.53
N ILE A 555 1.66 8.67 -24.92
CA ILE A 555 1.62 8.20 -26.31
C ILE A 555 0.18 8.01 -26.75
N ALA A 556 -0.18 8.66 -27.85
CA ALA A 556 -1.38 8.41 -28.61
C ALA A 556 -1.02 7.92 -30.01
N VAL A 557 -1.86 7.10 -30.61
CA VAL A 557 -1.71 6.66 -32.00
C VAL A 557 -2.51 7.63 -32.87
N THR A 558 -1.84 8.35 -33.77
CA THR A 558 -2.44 9.42 -34.59
C THR A 558 -2.04 9.28 -36.04
N THR A 559 -2.77 9.92 -36.96
CA THR A 559 -2.43 9.99 -38.40
C THR A 559 -1.37 11.06 -38.70
N HIS A 560 -1.16 12.01 -37.79
CA HIS A 560 -0.18 13.08 -37.90
C HIS A 560 0.55 13.28 -36.58
N PRO A 561 1.80 13.78 -36.57
CA PRO A 561 2.57 14.10 -35.38
C PRO A 561 1.88 15.07 -34.43
#